data_d766a7ed92b51b814b19c4ca9a71b331
#
_entry.id   d766a7ed92b51b814b19c4ca9a71b331
#
_cell.length_a   1.000
_cell.length_b   1.000
_cell.length_c   1.000
_cell.angle_alpha   90.00
_cell.angle_beta   90.00
_cell.angle_gamma   90.00
#
_symmetry.space_group_name_H-M   'P 1'
#
loop_
_entity.id
_entity.type
_entity.pdbx_description
1 polymer ?
#
loop_
_entity_poly.entity_id
_entity_poly.type
_entity_poly.pdbx_seq_one_letter_code
_entity_poly.pdbx_strand_id
1 'polypeptide(L)'
;ELKDYIEKLKSLRGLQPELRSTLEGIPKTAHPMDVLRTGCSVLGNLEQEEGFLNQTDHADRMLSAFPSILSYWYQFSHHGKRIDTETNDDTIGGHFLHLLHGKKPSQLHNQVMSVSLILYAEHEFNASTFAARVCASTLSDIHSAVTSAIGTLRGPLHGGANEAASAMLSQWNDPDVAEVELLKMLTKKQLVMGFGHAVYTESDPRNEVIKQWSKKLSLEVNDKHLYDVSERVEAVMRREKNLFANADFYHASTYEFMGIP
;
A
#
# COMPACT_ATOMS: atom_id res chain seq x y z
N GLU A 1 20.90 16.16 -9.84
CA GLU A 1 20.71 14.74 -9.40
C GLU A 1 19.30 14.45 -8.85
N LEU A 2 18.99 14.80 -7.55
CA LEU A 2 17.66 14.48 -7.00
C LEU A 2 16.53 15.23 -7.74
N LYS A 3 16.73 16.52 -7.99
CA LYS A 3 15.74 17.34 -8.71
C LYS A 3 15.48 16.81 -10.12
N ASP A 4 16.51 16.44 -10.84
CA ASP A 4 16.40 15.90 -12.20
C ASP A 4 15.68 14.55 -12.20
N TYR A 5 15.93 13.72 -11.18
CA TYR A 5 15.21 12.46 -11.01
C TYR A 5 13.74 12.65 -10.68
N ILE A 6 13.40 13.61 -9.82
CA ILE A 6 12.00 13.99 -9.54
C ILE A 6 11.29 14.41 -10.83
N GLU A 7 11.91 15.27 -11.65
CA GLU A 7 11.32 15.71 -12.91
C GLU A 7 11.18 14.54 -13.91
N LYS A 8 12.15 13.62 -13.96
CA LYS A 8 12.03 12.38 -14.72
C LYS A 8 10.79 11.58 -14.29
N LEU A 9 10.62 11.32 -12.98
CA LEU A 9 9.46 10.57 -12.49
C LEU A 9 8.12 11.27 -12.78
N LYS A 10 8.07 12.61 -12.68
CA LYS A 10 6.87 13.39 -13.06
C LYS A 10 6.50 13.17 -14.52
N SER A 11 7.48 13.20 -15.42
CA SER A 11 7.23 13.02 -16.86
C SER A 11 6.74 11.61 -17.23
N LEU A 12 6.85 10.64 -16.32
CA LEU A 12 6.46 9.24 -16.51
C LEU A 12 5.09 8.89 -15.92
N ARG A 13 4.29 9.87 -15.45
CA ARG A 13 2.99 9.63 -14.78
C ARG A 13 1.82 9.38 -15.73
N GLY A 14 1.91 9.90 -16.95
CA GLY A 14 0.84 9.81 -17.94
C GLY A 14 0.48 8.36 -18.29
N LEU A 15 -0.80 8.08 -18.53
CA LEU A 15 -1.29 6.78 -18.98
C LEU A 15 -1.69 6.85 -20.46
N GLN A 16 -1.30 5.84 -21.22
CA GLN A 16 -1.68 5.71 -22.63
C GLN A 16 -3.18 5.42 -22.77
N PRO A 17 -3.82 5.83 -23.90
CA PRO A 17 -5.24 5.62 -24.13
C PRO A 17 -5.68 4.16 -24.01
N GLU A 18 -4.87 3.21 -24.47
CA GLU A 18 -5.12 1.77 -24.44
C GLU A 18 -5.17 1.25 -23.00
N LEU A 19 -4.25 1.73 -22.15
CA LEU A 19 -4.24 1.37 -20.73
C LEU A 19 -5.45 1.97 -20.02
N ARG A 20 -5.78 3.25 -20.27
CA ARG A 20 -7.00 3.89 -19.73
C ARG A 20 -8.26 3.11 -20.12
N SER A 21 -8.39 2.74 -21.41
CA SER A 21 -9.52 1.95 -21.90
C SER A 21 -9.64 0.60 -21.22
N THR A 22 -8.51 -0.07 -20.97
CA THR A 22 -8.49 -1.34 -20.24
C THR A 22 -8.96 -1.15 -18.80
N LEU A 23 -8.48 -0.11 -18.10
CA LEU A 23 -8.87 0.19 -16.73
C LEU A 23 -10.37 0.53 -16.61
N GLU A 24 -10.94 1.24 -17.60
CA GLU A 24 -12.37 1.56 -17.67
C GLU A 24 -13.25 0.31 -17.81
N GLY A 25 -12.73 -0.77 -18.39
CA GLY A 25 -13.43 -2.05 -18.49
C GLY A 25 -13.42 -2.89 -17.21
N ILE A 26 -12.62 -2.54 -16.20
CA ILE A 26 -12.54 -3.31 -14.95
C ILE A 26 -13.66 -2.88 -13.99
N PRO A 27 -14.49 -3.82 -13.49
CA PRO A 27 -15.61 -3.49 -12.63
C PRO A 27 -15.16 -2.87 -11.29
N LYS A 28 -15.98 -2.01 -10.70
CA LYS A 28 -15.72 -1.38 -9.40
C LYS A 28 -15.58 -2.36 -8.23
N THR A 29 -16.06 -3.59 -8.40
CA THR A 29 -15.95 -4.66 -7.40
C THR A 29 -14.60 -5.39 -7.46
N ALA A 30 -13.75 -5.07 -8.43
CA ALA A 30 -12.41 -5.65 -8.51
C ALA A 30 -11.55 -5.13 -7.33
N HIS A 31 -10.71 -6.00 -6.81
CA HIS A 31 -9.77 -5.60 -5.76
C HIS A 31 -8.66 -4.71 -6.36
N PRO A 32 -8.25 -3.60 -5.72
CA PRO A 32 -7.24 -2.68 -6.25
C PRO A 32 -5.92 -3.34 -6.67
N MET A 33 -5.46 -4.35 -5.93
CA MET A 33 -4.26 -5.11 -6.30
C MET A 33 -4.43 -5.92 -7.59
N ASP A 34 -5.64 -6.41 -7.88
CA ASP A 34 -5.94 -7.12 -9.14
C ASP A 34 -5.97 -6.14 -10.31
N VAL A 35 -6.44 -4.91 -10.07
CA VAL A 35 -6.37 -3.79 -11.02
C VAL A 35 -4.91 -3.43 -11.32
N LEU A 36 -4.08 -3.27 -10.28
CA LEU A 36 -2.66 -2.94 -10.44
C LEU A 36 -1.92 -4.03 -11.21
N ARG A 37 -2.19 -5.30 -10.90
CA ARG A 37 -1.61 -6.45 -11.62
C ARG A 37 -1.97 -6.41 -13.11
N THR A 38 -3.24 -6.15 -13.43
CA THR A 38 -3.71 -6.01 -14.82
C THR A 38 -3.04 -4.82 -15.49
N GLY A 39 -3.02 -3.66 -14.83
CA GLY A 39 -2.39 -2.46 -15.36
C GLY A 39 -0.88 -2.63 -15.62
N CYS A 40 -0.16 -3.30 -14.72
CA CYS A 40 1.25 -3.62 -14.91
C CYS A 40 1.47 -4.52 -16.14
N SER A 41 0.66 -5.56 -16.30
CA SER A 41 0.75 -6.46 -17.46
C SER A 41 0.42 -5.75 -18.77
N VAL A 42 -0.59 -4.88 -18.80
CA VAL A 42 -0.91 -4.08 -19.99
C VAL A 42 0.22 -3.11 -20.31
N LEU A 43 0.79 -2.45 -19.31
CA LEU A 43 1.92 -1.54 -19.49
C LEU A 43 3.09 -2.24 -20.19
N GLY A 44 3.42 -3.48 -19.79
CA GLY A 44 4.48 -4.27 -20.43
C GLY A 44 4.17 -4.67 -21.87
N ASN A 45 2.88 -4.79 -22.27
CA ASN A 45 2.52 -5.01 -23.65
C ASN A 45 2.65 -3.74 -24.52
N LEU A 46 2.49 -2.57 -23.93
CA LEU A 46 2.56 -1.27 -24.62
C LEU A 46 3.98 -0.71 -24.66
N GLU A 47 4.78 -1.00 -23.63
CA GLU A 47 6.13 -0.50 -23.44
C GLU A 47 7.09 -1.70 -23.28
N GLN A 48 7.42 -2.36 -24.39
CA GLN A 48 8.21 -3.57 -24.38
C GLN A 48 9.67 -3.30 -23.98
N GLU A 49 10.22 -4.21 -23.18
CA GLU A 49 11.63 -4.19 -22.78
C GLU A 49 12.53 -4.58 -23.95
N GLU A 50 13.51 -3.76 -24.27
CA GLU A 50 14.51 -4.02 -25.30
C GLU A 50 15.79 -4.66 -24.69
N GLY A 51 15.65 -5.89 -24.21
CA GLY A 51 16.73 -6.56 -23.48
C GLY A 51 16.95 -5.93 -22.10
N PHE A 52 18.14 -6.17 -21.50
CA PHE A 52 18.43 -5.73 -20.12
C PHE A 52 18.96 -4.29 -19.99
N LEU A 53 19.06 -3.54 -21.08
CA LEU A 53 19.77 -2.25 -21.10
C LEU A 53 18.93 -1.11 -20.49
N ASN A 54 17.60 -1.20 -20.54
CA ASN A 54 16.69 -0.14 -20.11
C ASN A 54 15.77 -0.54 -18.93
N GLN A 55 16.13 -1.57 -18.18
CA GLN A 55 15.31 -2.06 -17.05
C GLN A 55 15.06 -1.00 -15.98
N THR A 56 16.06 -0.13 -15.71
CA THR A 56 15.90 0.98 -14.76
C THR A 56 14.84 1.97 -15.23
N ASP A 57 14.75 2.25 -16.53
CA ASP A 57 13.73 3.15 -17.07
C ASP A 57 12.33 2.55 -16.95
N HIS A 58 12.17 1.26 -17.18
CA HIS A 58 10.91 0.54 -16.93
C HIS A 58 10.54 0.51 -15.44
N ALA A 59 11.52 0.36 -14.55
CA ALA A 59 11.28 0.44 -13.11
C ALA A 59 10.78 1.85 -12.70
N ASP A 60 11.43 2.91 -13.17
CA ASP A 60 11.03 4.30 -12.95
C ASP A 60 9.62 4.58 -13.50
N ARG A 61 9.34 4.02 -14.69
CA ARG A 61 8.04 4.11 -15.33
C ARG A 61 6.95 3.45 -14.48
N MET A 62 7.17 2.23 -13.97
CA MET A 62 6.22 1.53 -13.09
C MET A 62 6.01 2.28 -11.78
N LEU A 63 7.09 2.76 -11.13
CA LEU A 63 7.01 3.57 -9.90
C LEU A 63 6.12 4.80 -10.09
N SER A 64 6.20 5.44 -11.27
CA SER A 64 5.45 6.64 -11.58
C SER A 64 4.01 6.36 -12.02
N ALA A 65 3.78 5.25 -12.73
CA ALA A 65 2.49 4.90 -13.31
C ALA A 65 1.55 4.17 -12.32
N PHE A 66 2.06 3.45 -11.33
CA PHE A 66 1.23 2.67 -10.40
C PHE A 66 0.22 3.53 -9.63
N PRO A 67 0.59 4.69 -9.06
CA PRO A 67 -0.38 5.62 -8.50
C PRO A 67 -1.44 6.06 -9.51
N SER A 68 -1.01 6.36 -10.74
CA SER A 68 -1.90 6.77 -11.82
C SER A 68 -2.89 5.68 -12.22
N ILE A 69 -2.43 4.42 -12.35
CA ILE A 69 -3.26 3.25 -12.68
C ILE A 69 -4.36 3.05 -11.64
N LEU A 70 -3.98 2.99 -10.36
CA LEU A 70 -4.93 2.77 -9.27
C LEU A 70 -5.94 3.90 -9.15
N SER A 71 -5.46 5.15 -9.14
CA SER A 71 -6.32 6.31 -8.92
C SER A 71 -7.22 6.57 -10.13
N TYR A 72 -6.74 6.37 -11.37
CA TYR A 72 -7.56 6.50 -12.57
C TYR A 72 -8.72 5.49 -12.56
N TRP A 73 -8.42 4.20 -12.31
CA TRP A 73 -9.44 3.18 -12.18
C TRP A 73 -10.44 3.51 -11.08
N TYR A 74 -9.96 3.89 -9.89
CA TYR A 74 -10.81 4.21 -8.77
C TYR A 74 -11.75 5.38 -9.07
N GLN A 75 -11.24 6.48 -9.59
CA GLN A 75 -12.03 7.65 -9.94
C GLN A 75 -13.05 7.34 -11.05
N PHE A 76 -12.67 6.56 -12.04
CA PHE A 76 -13.58 6.16 -13.11
C PHE A 76 -14.65 5.19 -12.62
N SER A 77 -14.26 4.09 -12.00
CA SER A 77 -15.18 3.00 -11.64
C SER A 77 -16.14 3.37 -10.50
N HIS A 78 -15.71 4.21 -9.53
CA HIS A 78 -16.51 4.58 -8.37
C HIS A 78 -17.23 5.93 -8.53
N HIS A 79 -16.66 6.84 -9.32
CA HIS A 79 -17.19 8.20 -9.45
C HIS A 79 -17.50 8.62 -10.89
N GLY A 80 -17.26 7.76 -11.88
CA GLY A 80 -17.48 8.06 -13.32
C GLY A 80 -16.57 9.15 -13.88
N LYS A 81 -15.45 9.46 -13.20
CA LYS A 81 -14.57 10.57 -13.55
C LYS A 81 -13.33 10.08 -14.28
N ARG A 82 -13.09 10.62 -15.49
CA ARG A 82 -11.81 10.54 -16.17
C ARG A 82 -10.92 11.67 -15.68
N ILE A 83 -9.90 11.32 -14.90
CA ILE A 83 -8.96 12.29 -14.33
C ILE A 83 -7.71 12.43 -15.21
N ASP A 84 -7.08 13.60 -15.16
CA ASP A 84 -5.69 13.74 -15.59
C ASP A 84 -4.77 13.08 -14.55
N THR A 85 -3.82 12.28 -15.04
CA THR A 85 -2.88 11.56 -14.17
C THR A 85 -1.53 12.27 -14.04
N GLU A 86 -1.37 13.44 -14.64
CA GLU A 86 -0.14 14.22 -14.56
C GLU A 86 -0.28 15.31 -13.48
N THR A 87 0.42 15.17 -12.37
CA THR A 87 0.47 16.17 -11.29
C THR A 87 1.89 16.69 -11.10
N ASN A 88 2.02 17.85 -10.46
CA ASN A 88 3.33 18.47 -10.15
C ASN A 88 3.85 18.15 -8.74
N ASP A 89 3.30 17.13 -8.08
CA ASP A 89 3.76 16.72 -6.75
C ASP A 89 5.17 16.11 -6.83
N ASP A 90 6.05 16.50 -5.90
CA ASP A 90 7.45 16.07 -5.94
C ASP A 90 7.66 14.63 -5.44
N THR A 91 6.65 14.03 -4.81
CA THR A 91 6.74 12.69 -4.24
C THR A 91 5.72 11.74 -4.88
N ILE A 92 6.05 10.45 -4.92
CA ILE A 92 5.13 9.39 -5.37
C ILE A 92 3.89 9.35 -4.47
N GLY A 93 4.09 9.44 -3.15
CA GLY A 93 2.99 9.44 -2.18
C GLY A 93 2.08 10.66 -2.30
N GLY A 94 2.65 11.86 -2.50
CA GLY A 94 1.89 13.08 -2.76
C GLY A 94 1.08 13.00 -4.05
N HIS A 95 1.68 12.49 -5.10
CA HIS A 95 1.01 12.23 -6.37
C HIS A 95 -0.18 11.27 -6.21
N PHE A 96 0.02 10.13 -5.52
CA PHE A 96 -1.05 9.18 -5.24
C PHE A 96 -2.23 9.81 -4.50
N LEU A 97 -1.95 10.48 -3.37
CA LEU A 97 -3.00 11.12 -2.57
C LEU A 97 -3.71 12.24 -3.32
N HIS A 98 -2.98 13.00 -4.16
CA HIS A 98 -3.56 14.05 -4.99
C HIS A 98 -4.59 13.47 -5.98
N LEU A 99 -4.23 12.42 -6.69
CA LEU A 99 -5.12 11.76 -7.65
C LEU A 99 -6.31 11.08 -6.95
N LEU A 100 -6.07 10.44 -5.80
CA LEU A 100 -7.09 9.73 -5.05
C LEU A 100 -8.16 10.70 -4.52
N HIS A 101 -7.76 11.84 -3.96
CA HIS A 101 -8.67 12.80 -3.35
C HIS A 101 -9.10 13.94 -4.28
N GLY A 102 -8.50 14.06 -5.47
CA GLY A 102 -8.77 15.16 -6.40
C GLY A 102 -8.28 16.53 -5.91
N LYS A 103 -7.41 16.54 -4.91
CA LYS A 103 -6.80 17.77 -4.34
C LYS A 103 -5.42 17.47 -3.77
N LYS A 104 -4.55 18.50 -3.79
CA LYS A 104 -3.20 18.40 -3.22
C LYS A 104 -3.29 17.99 -1.74
N PRO A 105 -2.53 16.97 -1.29
CA PRO A 105 -2.52 16.54 0.11
C PRO A 105 -1.92 17.61 1.02
N SER A 106 -2.25 17.56 2.32
CA SER A 106 -1.55 18.34 3.35
C SER A 106 -0.06 17.96 3.40
N GLN A 107 0.77 18.84 3.96
CA GLN A 107 2.18 18.53 4.14
C GLN A 107 2.37 17.28 5.02
N LEU A 108 1.54 17.12 6.05
CA LEU A 108 1.59 15.95 6.93
C LEU A 108 1.24 14.68 6.17
N HIS A 109 0.12 14.64 5.43
CA HIS A 109 -0.28 13.47 4.64
C HIS A 109 0.80 13.08 3.61
N ASN A 110 1.36 14.06 2.90
CA ASN A 110 2.46 13.81 1.96
C ASN A 110 3.67 13.19 2.64
N GLN A 111 4.05 13.72 3.82
CA GLN A 111 5.20 13.22 4.58
C GLN A 111 4.94 11.80 5.11
N VAL A 112 3.75 11.54 5.67
CA VAL A 112 3.39 10.22 6.20
C VAL A 112 3.35 9.18 5.10
N MET A 113 2.75 9.49 3.95
CA MET A 113 2.73 8.56 2.81
C MET A 113 4.13 8.27 2.30
N SER A 114 5.02 9.27 2.26
CA SER A 114 6.42 9.07 1.87
C SER A 114 7.16 8.17 2.88
N VAL A 115 6.96 8.36 4.18
CA VAL A 115 7.53 7.49 5.22
C VAL A 115 6.99 6.06 5.07
N SER A 116 5.70 5.89 4.87
CA SER A 116 5.08 4.58 4.64
C SER A 116 5.73 3.85 3.47
N LEU A 117 5.89 4.51 2.33
CA LEU A 117 6.54 3.93 1.15
C LEU A 117 8.00 3.55 1.41
N ILE A 118 8.74 4.35 2.21
CA ILE A 118 10.11 4.02 2.61
C ILE A 118 10.15 2.77 3.48
N LEU A 119 9.23 2.65 4.46
CA LEU A 119 9.17 1.49 5.35
C LEU A 119 8.83 0.18 4.61
N TYR A 120 8.13 0.27 3.49
CA TYR A 120 7.79 -0.87 2.64
C TYR A 120 8.74 -1.06 1.44
N ALA A 121 9.71 -0.17 1.21
CA ALA A 121 10.52 -0.17 0.00
C ALA A 121 11.35 -1.45 -0.17
N GLU A 122 11.77 -2.07 0.94
CA GLU A 122 12.64 -3.24 0.92
C GLU A 122 12.46 -4.08 2.19
N HIS A 123 12.42 -5.40 2.04
CA HIS A 123 12.44 -6.34 3.15
C HIS A 123 13.01 -7.70 2.71
N GLU A 124 14.23 -7.71 2.17
CA GLU A 124 14.97 -8.91 1.76
C GLU A 124 14.17 -9.87 0.85
N PHE A 125 14.15 -11.15 1.20
CA PHE A 125 13.50 -12.21 0.43
C PHE A 125 12.05 -12.49 0.90
N ASN A 126 11.22 -11.46 1.01
CA ASN A 126 9.80 -11.69 1.20
C ASN A 126 9.18 -12.46 0.01
N ALA A 127 7.96 -12.97 0.18
CA ALA A 127 7.34 -13.86 -0.80
C ALA A 127 7.17 -13.23 -2.19
N SER A 128 6.82 -11.94 -2.29
CA SER A 128 6.67 -11.26 -3.58
C SER A 128 8.01 -11.00 -4.26
N THR A 129 9.04 -10.62 -3.51
CA THR A 129 10.41 -10.51 -4.03
C THR A 129 10.91 -11.85 -4.53
N PHE A 130 10.64 -12.94 -3.80
CA PHE A 130 11.02 -14.28 -4.24
C PHE A 130 10.31 -14.67 -5.54
N ALA A 131 9.00 -14.42 -5.67
CA ALA A 131 8.24 -14.70 -6.88
C ALA A 131 8.78 -13.90 -8.09
N ALA A 132 9.08 -12.61 -7.90
CA ALA A 132 9.72 -11.78 -8.94
C ALA A 132 11.05 -12.37 -9.39
N ARG A 133 11.90 -12.79 -8.45
CA ARG A 133 13.22 -13.40 -8.76
C ARG A 133 13.07 -14.72 -9.50
N VAL A 134 12.11 -15.55 -9.14
CA VAL A 134 11.81 -16.81 -9.87
C VAL A 134 11.42 -16.49 -11.31
N CYS A 135 10.53 -15.53 -11.54
CA CYS A 135 10.13 -15.10 -12.87
C CYS A 135 11.35 -14.56 -13.65
N ALA A 136 12.09 -13.64 -13.08
CA ALA A 136 13.27 -13.03 -13.71
C ALA A 136 14.38 -14.06 -14.01
N SER A 137 14.50 -15.14 -13.22
CA SER A 137 15.50 -16.19 -13.44
C SER A 137 15.30 -16.96 -14.75
N THR A 138 14.12 -16.85 -15.34
CA THR A 138 13.80 -17.44 -16.66
C THR A 138 14.13 -16.50 -17.81
N LEU A 139 14.72 -15.35 -17.54
CA LEU A 139 14.98 -14.26 -18.49
C LEU A 139 13.69 -13.64 -19.06
N SER A 140 12.59 -13.72 -18.31
CA SER A 140 11.35 -13.00 -18.61
C SER A 140 11.53 -11.50 -18.35
N ASP A 141 10.71 -10.67 -18.99
CA ASP A 141 10.78 -9.22 -18.88
C ASP A 141 10.42 -8.71 -17.47
N ILE A 142 10.80 -7.46 -17.18
CA ILE A 142 10.61 -6.86 -15.86
C ILE A 142 9.12 -6.71 -15.49
N HIS A 143 8.23 -6.42 -16.45
CA HIS A 143 6.79 -6.29 -16.19
C HIS A 143 6.17 -7.63 -15.80
N SER A 144 6.60 -8.73 -16.43
CA SER A 144 6.19 -10.09 -16.05
C SER A 144 6.66 -10.44 -14.62
N ALA A 145 7.90 -10.09 -14.27
CA ALA A 145 8.44 -10.30 -12.93
C ALA A 145 7.67 -9.49 -11.88
N VAL A 146 7.39 -8.21 -12.13
CA VAL A 146 6.62 -7.35 -11.22
C VAL A 146 5.15 -7.78 -11.16
N THR A 147 4.54 -8.19 -12.27
CA THR A 147 3.17 -8.74 -12.30
C THR A 147 3.04 -9.97 -11.40
N SER A 148 4.02 -10.88 -11.43
CA SER A 148 4.04 -12.06 -10.55
C SER A 148 4.22 -11.68 -9.08
N ALA A 149 5.02 -10.66 -8.79
CA ALA A 149 5.20 -10.11 -7.45
C ALA A 149 3.90 -9.49 -6.91
N ILE A 150 3.20 -8.69 -7.72
CA ILE A 150 1.90 -8.08 -7.34
C ILE A 150 0.87 -9.18 -7.04
N GLY A 151 0.81 -10.23 -7.86
CA GLY A 151 -0.06 -11.38 -7.61
C GLY A 151 0.25 -12.09 -6.28
N THR A 152 1.52 -12.24 -5.95
CA THR A 152 1.96 -12.83 -4.67
C THR A 152 1.66 -11.89 -3.49
N LEU A 153 1.90 -10.59 -3.65
CA LEU A 153 1.65 -9.58 -2.63
C LEU A 153 0.15 -9.48 -2.26
N ARG A 154 -0.75 -9.79 -3.20
CA ARG A 154 -2.20 -9.84 -3.02
C ARG A 154 -2.66 -10.82 -1.93
N GLY A 155 -1.85 -11.83 -1.61
CA GLY A 155 -2.22 -12.90 -0.69
C GLY A 155 -2.50 -12.41 0.74
N PRO A 156 -3.49 -12.98 1.45
CA PRO A 156 -3.88 -12.56 2.81
C PRO A 156 -2.77 -12.81 3.86
N LEU A 157 -1.84 -13.71 3.58
CA LEU A 157 -0.67 -13.95 4.45
C LEU A 157 0.56 -13.14 4.03
N HIS A 158 0.38 -12.10 3.21
CA HIS A 158 1.42 -11.18 2.77
C HIS A 158 0.88 -9.76 2.78
N GLY A 159 0.84 -9.01 1.67
CA GLY A 159 0.36 -7.62 1.64
C GLY A 159 -1.10 -7.42 2.07
N GLY A 160 -1.95 -8.44 1.97
CA GLY A 160 -3.32 -8.41 2.48
C GLY A 160 -3.47 -8.35 4.01
N ALA A 161 -2.36 -8.45 4.76
CA ALA A 161 -2.40 -8.38 6.23
C ALA A 161 -2.85 -6.99 6.74
N ASN A 162 -2.47 -5.93 6.06
CA ASN A 162 -2.85 -4.55 6.41
C ASN A 162 -4.37 -4.34 6.26
N GLU A 163 -4.96 -4.74 5.13
CA GLU A 163 -6.40 -4.67 4.89
C GLU A 163 -7.19 -5.46 5.95
N ALA A 164 -6.73 -6.67 6.29
CA ALA A 164 -7.37 -7.48 7.32
C ALA A 164 -7.26 -6.86 8.72
N ALA A 165 -6.16 -6.19 9.04
CA ALA A 165 -6.01 -5.44 10.30
C ALA A 165 -6.97 -4.24 10.35
N SER A 166 -7.09 -3.47 9.25
CA SER A 166 -8.03 -2.36 9.13
C SER A 166 -9.48 -2.83 9.31
N ALA A 167 -9.89 -3.88 8.59
CA ALA A 167 -11.23 -4.45 8.69
C ALA A 167 -11.55 -4.95 10.11
N MET A 168 -10.56 -5.45 10.84
CA MET A 168 -10.72 -5.86 12.24
C MET A 168 -10.90 -4.64 13.15
N LEU A 169 -10.01 -3.66 13.07
CA LEU A 169 -10.03 -2.48 13.93
C LEU A 169 -11.29 -1.64 13.75
N SER A 170 -11.80 -1.54 12.53
CA SER A 170 -13.02 -0.79 12.19
C SER A 170 -14.31 -1.38 12.79
N GLN A 171 -14.27 -2.61 13.33
CA GLN A 171 -15.43 -3.21 13.98
C GLN A 171 -15.67 -2.68 15.41
N TRP A 172 -14.69 -2.03 16.00
CA TRP A 172 -14.72 -1.62 17.39
C TRP A 172 -14.74 -0.11 17.54
N ASN A 173 -15.75 0.36 18.27
CA ASN A 173 -15.98 1.78 18.49
C ASN A 173 -15.47 2.28 19.85
N ASP A 174 -14.83 1.44 20.64
CA ASP A 174 -14.34 1.76 21.98
C ASP A 174 -13.20 0.83 22.38
N PRO A 175 -12.11 1.32 23.02
CA PRO A 175 -11.00 0.49 23.44
C PRO A 175 -11.36 -0.65 24.40
N ASP A 176 -12.33 -0.44 25.30
CA ASP A 176 -12.74 -1.47 26.25
C ASP A 176 -13.57 -2.56 25.55
N VAL A 177 -14.41 -2.17 24.58
CA VAL A 177 -15.12 -3.12 23.70
C VAL A 177 -14.13 -3.92 22.87
N ALA A 178 -13.12 -3.26 22.29
CA ALA A 178 -12.06 -3.91 21.53
C ALA A 178 -11.32 -4.97 22.35
N GLU A 179 -10.97 -4.68 23.60
CA GLU A 179 -10.34 -5.65 24.50
C GLU A 179 -11.20 -6.88 24.73
N VAL A 180 -12.50 -6.67 25.06
CA VAL A 180 -13.44 -7.78 25.33
C VAL A 180 -13.60 -8.68 24.09
N GLU A 181 -13.81 -8.09 22.92
CA GLU A 181 -13.99 -8.85 21.68
C GLU A 181 -12.68 -9.56 21.25
N LEU A 182 -11.53 -8.89 21.38
CA LEU A 182 -10.25 -9.50 21.11
C LEU A 182 -9.98 -10.72 22.02
N LEU A 183 -10.29 -10.64 23.31
CA LEU A 183 -10.14 -11.78 24.24
C LEU A 183 -11.02 -12.95 23.82
N LYS A 184 -12.26 -12.69 23.32
CA LYS A 184 -13.13 -13.74 22.76
C LYS A 184 -12.51 -14.37 21.50
N MET A 185 -11.94 -13.55 20.61
CA MET A 185 -11.23 -14.05 19.41
C MET A 185 -10.05 -14.97 19.81
N LEU A 186 -9.25 -14.54 20.78
CA LEU A 186 -8.11 -15.32 21.28
C LEU A 186 -8.52 -16.64 21.93
N THR A 187 -9.63 -16.66 22.66
CA THR A 187 -10.21 -17.88 23.25
C THR A 187 -10.66 -18.87 22.16
N LYS A 188 -11.21 -18.36 21.05
CA LYS A 188 -11.61 -19.14 19.87
C LYS A 188 -10.44 -19.51 18.96
N LYS A 189 -9.21 -19.13 19.30
CA LYS A 189 -8.00 -19.31 18.48
C LYS A 189 -8.11 -18.68 17.08
N GLN A 190 -8.86 -17.60 16.96
CA GLN A 190 -8.93 -16.84 15.72
C GLN A 190 -7.63 -16.10 15.48
N LEU A 191 -7.22 -15.98 14.21
CA LEU A 191 -6.03 -15.24 13.82
C LEU A 191 -6.28 -13.75 13.99
N VAL A 192 -5.33 -13.05 14.61
CA VAL A 192 -5.30 -11.60 14.74
C VAL A 192 -4.20 -11.08 13.82
N MET A 193 -4.60 -10.36 12.77
CA MET A 193 -3.68 -9.85 11.76
C MET A 193 -2.89 -8.64 12.27
N GLY A 194 -1.69 -8.45 11.74
CA GLY A 194 -0.82 -7.33 12.13
C GLY A 194 0.09 -7.62 13.34
N PHE A 195 0.20 -8.88 13.78
CA PHE A 195 1.03 -9.27 14.94
C PHE A 195 2.00 -10.38 14.60
N GLY A 196 3.20 -10.28 15.20
CA GLY A 196 4.32 -11.20 14.97
C GLY A 196 4.97 -10.98 13.62
N HIS A 197 6.09 -11.65 13.39
CA HIS A 197 6.85 -11.55 12.15
C HIS A 197 7.70 -12.80 11.94
N ALA A 198 7.98 -13.15 10.68
CA ALA A 198 8.77 -14.34 10.34
C ALA A 198 10.28 -14.18 10.67
N VAL A 199 10.78 -12.94 10.65
CA VAL A 199 12.20 -12.60 10.84
C VAL A 199 12.43 -11.96 12.21
N TYR A 200 11.64 -10.94 12.56
CA TYR A 200 11.77 -10.23 13.84
C TYR A 200 11.21 -11.08 14.99
N THR A 201 11.93 -11.11 16.11
CA THR A 201 11.57 -11.92 17.28
C THR A 201 11.16 -11.09 18.50
N GLU A 202 11.61 -9.83 18.60
CA GLU A 202 11.36 -8.96 19.75
C GLU A 202 10.43 -7.79 19.42
N SER A 203 10.68 -7.11 18.30
CA SER A 203 9.87 -5.99 17.78
C SER A 203 10.10 -5.80 16.30
N ASP A 204 9.15 -5.16 15.62
CA ASP A 204 9.33 -4.70 14.25
C ASP A 204 9.70 -3.19 14.28
N PRO A 205 10.93 -2.81 13.91
CA PRO A 205 11.38 -1.42 14.00
C PRO A 205 10.58 -0.47 13.11
N ARG A 206 9.94 -0.98 12.05
CA ARG A 206 9.09 -0.19 11.16
C ARG A 206 7.79 0.22 11.87
N ASN A 207 7.27 -0.66 12.73
CA ASN A 207 6.06 -0.39 13.49
C ASN A 207 6.23 0.79 14.47
N GLU A 208 7.37 0.90 15.11
CA GLU A 208 7.65 2.02 16.01
C GLU A 208 7.61 3.37 15.29
N VAL A 209 8.11 3.42 14.06
CA VAL A 209 8.08 4.62 13.24
C VAL A 209 6.65 4.96 12.81
N ILE A 210 5.93 4.02 12.22
CA ILE A 210 4.59 4.31 11.69
C ILE A 210 3.56 4.59 12.79
N LYS A 211 3.70 3.97 13.96
CA LYS A 211 2.88 4.25 15.14
C LYS A 211 2.90 5.74 15.51
N GLN A 212 4.08 6.36 15.50
CA GLN A 212 4.22 7.79 15.80
C GLN A 212 3.50 8.66 14.77
N TRP A 213 3.52 8.27 13.50
CA TRP A 213 2.82 8.99 12.45
C TRP A 213 1.31 8.78 12.50
N SER A 214 0.85 7.58 12.81
CA SER A 214 -0.56 7.30 13.06
C SER A 214 -1.11 8.19 14.19
N LYS A 215 -0.35 8.33 15.29
CA LYS A 215 -0.70 9.24 16.38
C LYS A 215 -0.79 10.70 15.95
N LYS A 216 0.14 11.18 15.14
CA LYS A 216 0.10 12.56 14.62
C LYS A 216 -1.11 12.81 13.74
N LEU A 217 -1.45 11.85 12.86
CA LEU A 217 -2.63 11.93 12.00
C LEU A 217 -3.93 11.93 12.81
N SER A 218 -4.04 11.10 13.85
CA SER A 218 -5.23 11.07 14.70
C SER A 218 -5.50 12.42 15.38
N LEU A 219 -4.45 13.16 15.70
CA LEU A 219 -4.55 14.53 16.24
C LEU A 219 -4.96 15.54 15.16
N GLU A 220 -4.45 15.40 13.92
CA GLU A 220 -4.81 16.29 12.81
C GLU A 220 -6.29 16.16 12.43
N VAL A 221 -6.79 14.93 12.33
CA VAL A 221 -8.21 14.69 12.01
C VAL A 221 -9.14 14.89 13.20
N ASN A 222 -8.59 15.21 14.37
CA ASN A 222 -9.32 15.36 15.64
C ASN A 222 -10.18 14.14 16.00
N ASP A 223 -9.71 12.95 15.63
CA ASP A 223 -10.32 11.66 15.94
C ASP A 223 -9.24 10.69 16.44
N LYS A 224 -9.18 10.50 17.74
CA LYS A 224 -8.23 9.58 18.39
C LYS A 224 -8.76 8.16 18.51
N HIS A 225 -10.03 7.97 18.22
CA HIS A 225 -10.74 6.74 18.51
C HIS A 225 -10.02 5.49 17.95
N LEU A 226 -9.76 5.46 16.65
CA LEU A 226 -9.08 4.33 16.00
C LEU A 226 -7.65 4.14 16.51
N TYR A 227 -6.95 5.24 16.87
CA TYR A 227 -5.63 5.15 17.46
C TYR A 227 -5.68 4.54 18.87
N ASP A 228 -6.62 4.97 19.70
CA ASP A 228 -6.79 4.47 21.09
C ASP A 228 -7.22 2.98 21.08
N VAL A 229 -8.08 2.58 20.15
CA VAL A 229 -8.41 1.17 19.89
C VAL A 229 -7.16 0.38 19.50
N SER A 230 -6.35 0.91 18.59
CA SER A 230 -5.11 0.25 18.15
C SER A 230 -4.12 0.08 19.31
N GLU A 231 -3.92 1.09 20.15
CA GLU A 231 -3.06 0.99 21.34
C GLU A 231 -3.57 -0.07 22.33
N ARG A 232 -4.91 -0.16 22.53
CA ARG A 232 -5.50 -1.18 23.40
C ARG A 232 -5.28 -2.59 22.85
N VAL A 233 -5.51 -2.79 21.57
CA VAL A 233 -5.32 -4.09 20.90
C VAL A 233 -3.85 -4.53 20.99
N GLU A 234 -2.90 -3.63 20.72
CA GLU A 234 -1.46 -3.89 20.87
C GLU A 234 -1.11 -4.32 22.32
N ALA A 235 -1.62 -3.59 23.31
CA ALA A 235 -1.38 -3.89 24.73
C ALA A 235 -1.92 -5.27 25.13
N VAL A 236 -3.12 -5.61 24.68
CA VAL A 236 -3.73 -6.93 24.92
C VAL A 236 -2.95 -8.04 24.26
N MET A 237 -2.56 -7.88 22.99
CA MET A 237 -1.76 -8.91 22.28
C MET A 237 -0.40 -9.11 22.93
N ARG A 238 0.24 -8.05 23.42
CA ARG A 238 1.50 -8.14 24.17
C ARG A 238 1.30 -8.89 25.47
N ARG A 239 0.24 -8.58 26.22
CA ARG A 239 -0.08 -9.21 27.52
C ARG A 239 -0.46 -10.67 27.39
N GLU A 240 -1.35 -11.00 26.47
CA GLU A 240 -1.99 -12.34 26.37
C GLU A 240 -1.20 -13.33 25.52
N LYS A 241 -0.45 -12.85 24.54
CA LYS A 241 0.27 -13.70 23.57
C LYS A 241 1.76 -13.45 23.50
N ASN A 242 2.27 -12.43 24.18
CA ASN A 242 3.65 -11.95 24.02
C ASN A 242 4.02 -11.67 22.55
N LEU A 243 3.04 -11.21 21.75
CA LEU A 243 3.25 -10.82 20.35
C LEU A 243 3.34 -9.30 20.25
N PHE A 244 4.22 -8.83 19.37
CA PHE A 244 4.37 -7.42 19.02
C PHE A 244 3.62 -7.11 17.73
N ALA A 245 3.19 -5.85 17.58
CA ALA A 245 2.62 -5.35 16.35
C ALA A 245 3.71 -5.24 15.27
N ASN A 246 3.42 -5.74 14.07
CA ASN A 246 4.30 -5.58 12.92
C ASN A 246 3.95 -4.31 12.11
N ALA A 247 4.68 -4.07 11.01
CA ALA A 247 4.50 -2.86 10.20
C ALA A 247 3.05 -2.68 9.74
N ASP A 248 2.31 -3.76 9.42
CA ASP A 248 0.96 -3.67 8.86
C ASP A 248 -0.07 -3.12 9.84
N PHE A 249 0.13 -3.34 11.14
CA PHE A 249 -0.87 -3.02 12.15
C PHE A 249 -1.17 -1.51 12.23
N TYR A 250 -0.17 -0.66 12.46
CA TYR A 250 -0.39 0.79 12.53
C TYR A 250 -0.45 1.47 11.15
N HIS A 251 0.00 0.80 10.08
CA HIS A 251 -0.31 1.27 8.73
C HIS A 251 -1.83 1.24 8.46
N ALA A 252 -2.57 0.28 9.02
CA ALA A 252 -4.02 0.21 8.89
C ALA A 252 -4.70 1.52 9.36
N SER A 253 -4.44 1.94 10.61
CA SER A 253 -4.98 3.20 11.13
C SER A 253 -4.42 4.44 10.41
N THR A 254 -3.15 4.38 9.97
CA THR A 254 -2.50 5.47 9.22
C THR A 254 -3.21 5.73 7.88
N TYR A 255 -3.53 4.68 7.14
CA TYR A 255 -4.22 4.80 5.85
C TYR A 255 -5.66 5.26 6.01
N GLU A 256 -6.35 4.77 7.02
CA GLU A 256 -7.71 5.22 7.37
C GLU A 256 -7.74 6.74 7.65
N PHE A 257 -6.81 7.25 8.49
CA PHE A 257 -6.73 8.69 8.77
C PHE A 257 -6.38 9.53 7.54
N MET A 258 -5.70 8.96 6.55
CA MET A 258 -5.45 9.62 5.27
C MET A 258 -6.61 9.48 4.27
N GLY A 259 -7.69 8.77 4.63
CA GLY A 259 -8.86 8.54 3.78
C GLY A 259 -8.55 7.64 2.58
N ILE A 260 -7.65 6.69 2.72
CA ILE A 260 -7.36 5.66 1.70
C ILE A 260 -8.38 4.54 1.91
N PRO A 261 -9.23 4.24 0.89
CA PRO A 261 -10.32 3.27 1.01
C PRO A 261 -9.84 1.81 1.07
#